data_a888f7ba4d6aa458a6f7a09302389ba4
#
_entry.id   a888f7ba4d6aa458a6f7a09302389ba4
#
_cell.length_a   1.000
_cell.length_b   1.000
_cell.length_c   1.000
_cell.angle_alpha   90.00
_cell.angle_beta   90.00
_cell.angle_gamma   90.00
#
_symmetry.space_group_name_H-M   'P 1'
#
loop_
_entity.id
_entity.type
_entity.pdbx_description
1 polymer ?
#
loop_
_entity_poly.entity_id
_entity_poly.type
_entity_poly.pdbx_seq_one_letter_code
_entity_poly.pdbx_strand_id
1 'polypeptide(L)'
;VTDVTLAVVAGTTATAAIDGISAAGADPELREHTPSADLEIVADGRPAPDSAVPVSPSGCPTPAVVTRAVRELVGFEFVGIDAGLAVPTAPTGAPVLDAGAAPGGDVRDPEPVPDAAAIFERARGMVPAAVEGRSDAPDGGDIDADDRDLLVAETIPGGTTTALGVLTALGERPAVSSSLPANPLRTKRAVVEEGLAAGGLAAGDAAGDPLDALRLMGDPVLAAAAGLVVGAVERGVPVTLAGGTQLAAVAALARHAGVERRLPLATTSFVADDPSADVSALADDLGLTLAATDPAFGESDHSAMAAYARGEAKEGVGMGGALALSERAGVPAGDVRDRVAALTDRLLAEREAGGATGGAPR
;
A
#
# COMPACT_ATOMS: atom_id res chain seq x y z
N VAL A 1 21.34 2.44 4.68
CA VAL A 1 21.10 1.67 3.45
C VAL A 1 20.70 2.66 2.37
N THR A 2 21.72 3.31 1.78
CA THR A 2 21.55 4.44 0.84
C THR A 2 21.15 4.00 -0.58
N ASP A 3 21.16 2.68 -0.85
CA ASP A 3 20.95 2.12 -2.18
C ASP A 3 19.56 1.50 -2.35
N VAL A 4 18.60 1.91 -1.50
CA VAL A 4 17.22 1.43 -1.52
C VAL A 4 16.27 2.61 -1.53
N THR A 5 15.32 2.62 -2.46
CA THR A 5 14.21 3.58 -2.49
C THR A 5 12.89 2.86 -2.24
N LEU A 6 12.12 3.33 -1.26
CA LEU A 6 10.74 2.92 -1.05
C LEU A 6 9.81 3.85 -1.82
N ALA A 7 9.12 3.33 -2.82
CA ALA A 7 8.07 4.01 -3.56
C ALA A 7 6.70 3.58 -3.00
N VAL A 8 5.96 4.50 -2.40
CA VAL A 8 4.59 4.25 -1.90
C VAL A 8 3.59 4.85 -2.87
N VAL A 9 2.82 3.98 -3.53
CA VAL A 9 1.72 4.38 -4.41
C VAL A 9 0.49 4.63 -3.55
N ALA A 10 -0.03 5.85 -3.60
CA ALA A 10 -1.10 6.32 -2.72
C ALA A 10 -2.30 6.80 -3.53
N GLY A 11 -3.50 6.43 -3.10
CA GLY A 11 -4.73 6.85 -3.77
C GLY A 11 -5.98 6.52 -2.98
N THR A 12 -7.11 6.84 -3.56
CA THR A 12 -8.43 6.62 -2.98
C THR A 12 -9.34 5.89 -3.96
N THR A 13 -10.32 5.17 -3.43
CA THR A 13 -11.39 4.52 -4.21
C THR A 13 -12.72 4.65 -3.47
N ALA A 14 -13.80 4.85 -4.20
CA ALA A 14 -15.15 4.86 -3.64
C ALA A 14 -15.54 3.52 -2.98
N THR A 15 -14.87 2.41 -3.34
CA THR A 15 -15.02 1.11 -2.66
C THR A 15 -14.78 1.21 -1.15
N ALA A 16 -13.93 2.14 -0.69
CA ALA A 16 -13.65 2.37 0.72
C ALA A 16 -14.89 2.84 1.53
N ALA A 17 -15.88 3.42 0.86
CA ALA A 17 -17.10 3.91 1.50
C ALA A 17 -18.06 2.79 1.91
N ILE A 18 -17.84 1.56 1.44
CA ILE A 18 -18.67 0.40 1.80
C ILE A 18 -18.48 0.08 3.28
N ASP A 19 -19.58 0.02 4.03
CA ASP A 19 -19.56 -0.21 5.46
C ASP A 19 -18.88 -1.53 5.84
N GLY A 20 -17.94 -1.44 6.80
CA GLY A 20 -17.25 -2.60 7.36
C GLY A 20 -16.19 -3.22 6.43
N ILE A 21 -15.83 -2.57 5.33
CA ILE A 21 -14.86 -3.13 4.36
C ILE A 21 -13.40 -2.81 4.74
N SER A 22 -13.16 -1.70 5.43
CA SER A 22 -11.83 -1.22 5.81
C SER A 22 -11.84 -0.62 7.22
N ALA A 23 -10.70 -0.77 7.93
CA ALA A 23 -10.45 -0.11 9.21
C ALA A 23 -9.79 1.27 9.06
N ALA A 24 -9.41 1.67 7.86
CA ALA A 24 -8.73 2.94 7.62
C ALA A 24 -9.66 4.12 7.94
N GLY A 25 -9.27 4.91 8.93
CA GLY A 25 -10.05 6.05 9.42
C GLY A 25 -11.24 5.66 10.32
N ALA A 26 -11.34 6.31 11.48
CA ALA A 26 -12.45 6.11 12.43
C ALA A 26 -13.79 6.62 11.86
N ASP A 27 -13.74 7.54 10.90
CA ASP A 27 -14.85 8.18 10.23
C ASP A 27 -14.70 8.01 8.71
N PRO A 28 -15.78 7.79 7.95
CA PRO A 28 -15.73 7.74 6.48
C PRO A 28 -15.01 8.92 5.83
N GLU A 29 -15.24 10.15 6.32
CA GLU A 29 -14.58 11.37 5.81
C GLU A 29 -13.06 11.33 6.04
N LEU A 30 -12.58 10.73 7.12
CA LEU A 30 -11.16 10.61 7.41
C LEU A 30 -10.44 9.59 6.51
N ARG A 31 -11.17 8.67 5.89
CA ARG A 31 -10.57 7.67 4.99
C ARG A 31 -9.95 8.29 3.75
N GLU A 32 -10.56 9.37 3.23
CA GLU A 32 -10.04 10.09 2.06
C GLU A 32 -8.71 10.79 2.35
N HIS A 33 -8.47 11.17 3.62
CA HIS A 33 -7.24 11.80 4.08
C HIS A 33 -6.12 10.80 4.38
N THR A 34 -6.46 9.53 4.63
CA THR A 34 -5.50 8.52 5.10
C THR A 34 -4.29 8.37 4.17
N PRO A 35 -4.43 8.19 2.83
CA PRO A 35 -3.25 8.00 1.98
C PRO A 35 -2.32 9.21 1.93
N SER A 36 -2.87 10.43 1.95
CA SER A 36 -2.08 11.66 1.98
C SER A 36 -1.30 11.79 3.28
N ALA A 37 -1.98 11.57 4.42
CA ALA A 37 -1.35 11.60 5.73
C ALA A 37 -0.29 10.50 5.90
N ASP A 38 -0.48 9.33 5.29
CA ASP A 38 0.51 8.25 5.28
C ASP A 38 1.80 8.69 4.58
N LEU A 39 1.71 9.32 3.39
CA LEU A 39 2.86 9.87 2.70
C LEU A 39 3.58 10.93 3.55
N GLU A 40 2.82 11.83 4.17
CA GLU A 40 3.34 12.89 5.04
C GLU A 40 4.05 12.31 6.28
N ILE A 41 3.47 11.30 6.92
CA ILE A 41 4.09 10.63 8.07
C ILE A 41 5.40 9.95 7.67
N VAL A 42 5.43 9.22 6.55
CA VAL A 42 6.69 8.59 6.10
C VAL A 42 7.73 9.63 5.71
N ALA A 43 7.34 10.71 5.03
CA ALA A 43 8.23 11.76 4.58
C ALA A 43 8.74 12.64 5.73
N ASP A 44 7.83 13.23 6.52
CA ASP A 44 8.10 14.30 7.47
C ASP A 44 7.99 13.85 8.95
N GLY A 45 7.50 12.64 9.20
CA GLY A 45 7.26 12.08 10.55
C GLY A 45 6.00 12.60 11.23
N ARG A 46 5.16 13.33 10.50
CA ARG A 46 3.86 13.84 10.96
C ARG A 46 2.99 14.19 9.76
N PRO A 47 1.66 14.18 9.90
CA PRO A 47 0.78 14.73 8.88
C PRO A 47 0.92 16.26 8.79
N ALA A 48 0.46 16.85 7.68
CA ALA A 48 0.35 18.29 7.52
C ALA A 48 -0.60 18.87 8.60
N PRO A 49 -0.48 20.17 8.95
CA PRO A 49 -1.29 20.77 10.01
C PRO A 49 -2.81 20.63 9.81
N ASP A 50 -3.26 20.57 8.56
CA ASP A 50 -4.67 20.43 8.19
C ASP A 50 -5.08 18.96 7.93
N SER A 51 -4.14 18.03 8.03
CA SER A 51 -4.38 16.59 7.87
C SER A 51 -4.61 15.93 9.22
N ALA A 52 -5.60 15.02 9.28
CA ALA A 52 -5.85 14.25 10.49
C ALA A 52 -4.81 13.12 10.62
N VAL A 53 -4.39 12.81 11.85
CA VAL A 53 -3.60 11.58 12.13
C VAL A 53 -4.48 10.36 11.87
N PRO A 54 -4.13 9.46 10.91
CA PRO A 54 -4.93 8.29 10.64
C PRO A 54 -4.82 7.27 11.79
N VAL A 55 -5.95 7.01 12.42
CA VAL A 55 -6.08 5.96 13.43
C VAL A 55 -7.34 5.14 13.15
N SER A 56 -7.30 3.86 13.47
CA SER A 56 -8.49 3.01 13.42
C SER A 56 -9.51 3.42 14.50
N PRO A 57 -10.76 2.93 14.45
CA PRO A 57 -11.74 3.17 15.50
C PRO A 57 -11.29 2.74 16.90
N SER A 58 -10.38 1.78 17.01
CA SER A 58 -9.79 1.30 18.27
C SER A 58 -8.54 2.09 18.71
N GLY A 59 -8.10 3.08 17.90
CA GLY A 59 -6.89 3.87 18.17
C GLY A 59 -5.59 3.25 17.66
N CYS A 60 -5.65 2.20 16.80
CA CYS A 60 -4.45 1.67 16.15
C CYS A 60 -3.92 2.73 15.15
N PRO A 61 -2.65 3.13 15.25
CA PRO A 61 -2.05 4.04 14.26
C PRO A 61 -1.92 3.36 12.90
N THR A 62 -1.78 4.18 11.85
CA THR A 62 -1.48 3.70 10.50
C THR A 62 -0.13 2.98 10.43
N PRO A 63 0.03 1.98 9.55
CA PRO A 63 1.33 1.33 9.28
C PRO A 63 2.44 2.31 8.87
N ALA A 64 2.12 3.50 8.36
CA ALA A 64 3.08 4.56 8.04
C ALA A 64 4.00 4.91 9.23
N VAL A 65 3.51 4.77 10.46
CA VAL A 65 4.31 4.99 11.68
C VAL A 65 5.45 3.98 11.80
N VAL A 66 5.19 2.72 11.46
CA VAL A 66 6.21 1.66 11.49
C VAL A 66 7.23 1.89 10.37
N THR A 67 6.77 2.16 9.15
CA THR A 67 7.63 2.48 8.00
C THR A 67 8.52 3.69 8.29
N ARG A 68 7.96 4.75 8.89
CA ARG A 68 8.72 5.93 9.33
C ARG A 68 9.72 5.59 10.42
N ALA A 69 9.37 4.80 11.41
CA ALA A 69 10.27 4.38 12.47
C ALA A 69 11.51 3.68 11.89
N VAL A 70 11.29 2.75 10.98
CA VAL A 70 12.39 2.06 10.30
C VAL A 70 13.20 3.00 9.44
N ARG A 71 12.57 3.92 8.67
CA ARG A 71 13.28 4.91 7.85
C ARG A 71 14.24 5.75 8.70
N GLU A 72 13.84 6.15 9.90
CA GLU A 72 14.71 6.90 10.81
C GLU A 72 15.88 6.08 11.36
N LEU A 73 15.75 4.77 11.49
CA LEU A 73 16.78 3.87 12.00
C LEU A 73 17.75 3.37 10.92
N VAL A 74 17.25 3.15 9.70
CA VAL A 74 17.98 2.50 8.61
C VAL A 74 18.48 3.49 7.56
N GLY A 75 17.70 4.54 7.26
CA GLY A 75 18.06 5.60 6.32
C GLY A 75 17.92 5.18 4.86
N PHE A 76 16.75 4.74 4.42
CA PHE A 76 16.42 4.52 3.00
C PHE A 76 15.75 5.75 2.38
N GLU A 77 15.87 5.91 1.04
CA GLU A 77 15.19 6.95 0.30
C GLU A 77 13.70 6.66 0.17
N PHE A 78 12.89 7.72 0.05
CA PHE A 78 11.44 7.60 -0.03
C PHE A 78 10.88 8.51 -1.13
N VAL A 79 9.93 7.99 -1.89
CA VAL A 79 9.14 8.71 -2.88
C VAL A 79 7.66 8.34 -2.75
N GLY A 80 6.78 9.34 -2.72
CA GLY A 80 5.34 9.14 -2.88
C GLY A 80 4.97 9.10 -4.36
N ILE A 81 3.92 8.36 -4.69
CA ILE A 81 3.30 8.38 -6.03
C ILE A 81 1.82 8.64 -5.84
N ASP A 82 1.35 9.80 -6.31
CA ASP A 82 -0.07 10.12 -6.35
C ASP A 82 -0.73 9.34 -7.49
N ALA A 83 -1.53 8.36 -7.12
CA ALA A 83 -2.37 7.56 -7.99
C ALA A 83 -3.86 7.79 -7.67
N GLY A 84 -4.28 9.05 -7.65
CA GLY A 84 -5.66 9.46 -7.43
C GLY A 84 -5.98 9.72 -5.96
N LEU A 85 -5.20 10.58 -5.31
CA LEU A 85 -5.51 11.10 -4.00
C LEU A 85 -6.75 12.01 -4.05
N ALA A 86 -7.75 11.78 -3.19
CA ALA A 86 -8.87 12.70 -3.02
C ALA A 86 -8.43 14.00 -2.33
N VAL A 87 -7.46 13.90 -1.44
CA VAL A 87 -6.85 15.04 -0.75
C VAL A 87 -5.40 15.17 -1.22
N PRO A 88 -5.04 16.21 -1.98
CA PRO A 88 -3.66 16.42 -2.43
C PRO A 88 -2.68 16.58 -1.28
N THR A 89 -1.45 16.13 -1.47
CA THR A 89 -0.36 16.32 -0.50
C THR A 89 0.96 16.68 -1.17
N ALA A 90 1.80 17.41 -0.45
CA ALA A 90 3.13 17.80 -0.87
C ALA A 90 4.07 17.87 0.35
N PRO A 91 4.47 16.71 0.91
CA PRO A 91 5.37 16.67 2.05
C PRO A 91 6.72 17.32 1.69
N THR A 92 7.41 17.85 2.71
CA THR A 92 8.69 18.55 2.50
C THR A 92 9.88 17.61 2.46
N GLY A 93 9.78 16.46 3.10
CA GLY A 93 10.88 15.48 3.26
C GLY A 93 10.99 14.45 2.15
N ALA A 94 10.15 14.52 1.10
CA ALA A 94 10.22 13.62 -0.05
C ALA A 94 9.40 14.13 -1.24
N PRO A 95 9.77 13.81 -2.48
CA PRO A 95 8.95 14.12 -3.64
C PRO A 95 7.68 13.26 -3.70
N VAL A 96 6.65 13.79 -4.35
CA VAL A 96 5.46 13.04 -4.77
C VAL A 96 5.35 13.16 -6.28
N LEU A 97 5.40 12.01 -6.97
CA LEU A 97 5.25 11.92 -8.41
C LEU A 97 3.77 11.75 -8.74
N ASP A 98 3.31 12.32 -9.86
CA ASP A 98 1.91 12.26 -10.28
C ASP A 98 1.70 11.19 -11.36
N ALA A 99 1.01 10.11 -11.04
CA ALA A 99 0.62 9.06 -12.00
C ALA A 99 -0.53 9.50 -12.94
N GLY A 100 -1.06 10.71 -12.80
CA GLY A 100 -2.12 11.26 -13.64
C GLY A 100 -3.46 10.57 -13.46
N ALA A 101 -3.72 10.04 -12.28
CA ALA A 101 -4.94 9.33 -11.94
C ALA A 101 -5.94 10.23 -11.21
N ALA A 102 -7.22 10.02 -11.45
CA ALA A 102 -8.29 10.47 -10.57
C ALA A 102 -8.56 9.43 -9.47
N PRO A 103 -9.23 9.80 -8.36
CA PRO A 103 -9.78 8.84 -7.41
C PRO A 103 -10.60 7.75 -8.10
N GLY A 104 -10.39 6.48 -7.69
CA GLY A 104 -11.09 5.34 -8.27
C GLY A 104 -12.57 5.30 -7.91
N GLY A 105 -13.39 4.75 -8.81
CA GLY A 105 -14.80 4.47 -8.58
C GLY A 105 -15.04 3.35 -7.57
N ASP A 106 -16.32 3.05 -7.32
CA ASP A 106 -16.71 1.85 -6.58
C ASP A 106 -16.49 0.62 -7.49
N VAL A 107 -15.90 -0.44 -6.95
CA VAL A 107 -15.66 -1.68 -7.71
C VAL A 107 -16.94 -2.29 -8.30
N ARG A 108 -18.12 -1.87 -7.82
CA ARG A 108 -19.44 -2.25 -8.35
C ARG A 108 -19.87 -1.40 -9.56
N ASP A 109 -19.14 -0.34 -9.90
CA ASP A 109 -19.38 0.41 -11.12
C ASP A 109 -18.92 -0.41 -12.34
N PRO A 110 -19.51 -0.18 -13.54
CA PRO A 110 -19.10 -0.90 -14.76
C PRO A 110 -17.61 -0.73 -15.11
N GLU A 111 -17.04 0.43 -14.83
CA GLU A 111 -15.63 0.78 -15.08
C GLU A 111 -15.10 1.65 -13.93
N PRO A 112 -14.68 1.06 -12.80
CA PRO A 112 -14.17 1.83 -11.66
C PRO A 112 -12.86 2.58 -11.95
N VAL A 113 -12.10 2.14 -12.96
CA VAL A 113 -10.84 2.78 -13.38
C VAL A 113 -10.78 2.90 -14.90
N PRO A 114 -11.54 3.82 -15.52
CA PRO A 114 -11.61 3.91 -16.98
C PRO A 114 -10.25 4.22 -17.64
N ASP A 115 -9.36 4.92 -16.93
CA ASP A 115 -8.04 5.32 -17.41
C ASP A 115 -6.91 4.36 -16.98
N ALA A 116 -7.21 3.13 -16.57
CA ALA A 116 -6.25 2.15 -16.04
C ALA A 116 -5.02 1.97 -16.94
N ALA A 117 -5.20 1.90 -18.26
CA ALA A 117 -4.11 1.76 -19.21
C ALA A 117 -3.17 2.98 -19.22
N ALA A 118 -3.71 4.18 -19.15
CA ALA A 118 -2.92 5.42 -19.15
C ALA A 118 -2.12 5.55 -17.83
N ILE A 119 -2.75 5.23 -16.69
CA ILE A 119 -2.10 5.20 -15.37
C ILE A 119 -0.95 4.19 -15.35
N PHE A 120 -1.21 2.96 -15.82
CA PHE A 120 -0.21 1.91 -15.91
C PHE A 120 1.01 2.33 -16.74
N GLU A 121 0.79 2.83 -17.98
CA GLU A 121 1.88 3.25 -18.87
C GLU A 121 2.65 4.44 -18.32
N ARG A 122 1.97 5.41 -17.69
CA ARG A 122 2.64 6.53 -17.06
C ARG A 122 3.53 6.07 -15.91
N ALA A 123 3.02 5.25 -15.00
CA ALA A 123 3.81 4.70 -13.90
C ALA A 123 4.98 3.83 -14.37
N ARG A 124 4.81 3.05 -15.46
CA ARG A 124 5.88 2.30 -16.11
C ARG A 124 7.03 3.20 -16.61
N GLY A 125 6.70 4.42 -17.07
CA GLY A 125 7.68 5.44 -17.44
C GLY A 125 8.39 6.12 -16.27
N MET A 126 7.79 6.11 -15.06
CA MET A 126 8.30 6.81 -13.88
C MET A 126 9.45 6.11 -13.15
N VAL A 127 9.83 4.90 -13.53
CA VAL A 127 10.85 4.12 -12.82
C VAL A 127 12.15 4.90 -12.57
N PRO A 128 12.73 5.67 -13.53
CA PRO A 128 13.92 6.46 -13.26
C PRO A 128 13.72 7.45 -12.10
N ALA A 129 12.64 8.22 -12.15
CA ALA A 129 12.31 9.18 -11.10
C ALA A 129 12.05 8.50 -9.73
N ALA A 130 11.38 7.35 -9.75
CA ALA A 130 11.09 6.58 -8.54
C ALA A 130 12.37 6.00 -7.91
N VAL A 131 13.30 5.48 -8.71
CA VAL A 131 14.56 4.92 -8.22
C VAL A 131 15.49 6.01 -7.69
N GLU A 132 15.55 7.16 -8.37
CA GLU A 132 16.38 8.28 -7.93
C GLU A 132 15.78 9.07 -6.76
N GLY A 133 14.49 8.85 -6.44
CA GLY A 133 13.77 9.63 -5.44
C GLY A 133 13.65 11.11 -5.82
N ARG A 134 13.51 11.43 -7.12
CA ARG A 134 13.55 12.79 -7.68
C ARG A 134 12.44 13.00 -8.70
N SER A 135 11.78 14.15 -8.63
CA SER A 135 10.71 14.53 -9.54
C SER A 135 11.19 15.05 -10.91
N ASP A 136 12.48 15.39 -11.04
CA ASP A 136 13.09 15.98 -12.23
C ASP A 136 13.90 14.98 -13.08
N ALA A 137 13.87 13.69 -12.71
CA ALA A 137 14.48 12.65 -13.53
C ALA A 137 13.71 12.51 -14.86
N PRO A 138 14.41 12.42 -16.01
CA PRO A 138 13.76 12.36 -17.33
C PRO A 138 13.01 11.04 -17.50
N ASP A 139 11.79 11.10 -18.01
CA ASP A 139 11.03 9.92 -18.40
C ASP A 139 11.84 9.10 -19.42
N GLY A 140 12.06 7.83 -19.11
CA GLY A 140 12.77 6.89 -19.97
C GLY A 140 14.30 7.05 -20.02
N GLY A 141 14.89 7.79 -19.09
CA GLY A 141 16.34 7.86 -18.93
C GLY A 141 17.00 6.51 -18.61
N ASP A 142 18.27 6.34 -19.01
CA ASP A 142 19.07 5.20 -18.60
C ASP A 142 19.37 5.31 -17.09
N ILE A 143 19.07 4.23 -16.37
CA ILE A 143 19.38 4.09 -14.95
C ILE A 143 20.61 3.20 -14.84
N ASP A 144 21.55 3.57 -13.97
CA ASP A 144 22.59 2.63 -13.52
C ASP A 144 21.89 1.63 -12.57
N ALA A 145 21.29 0.60 -13.17
CA ALA A 145 20.38 -0.35 -12.51
C ALA A 145 21.11 -1.26 -11.50
N ASP A 146 22.43 -1.33 -11.57
CA ASP A 146 23.22 -2.26 -10.76
C ASP A 146 23.36 -1.85 -9.29
N ASP A 147 22.99 -0.60 -8.92
CA ASP A 147 23.29 -0.05 -7.59
C ASP A 147 22.06 0.31 -6.72
N ARG A 148 20.80 0.15 -7.20
CA ARG A 148 19.64 0.57 -6.42
C ARG A 148 18.48 -0.41 -6.46
N ASP A 149 17.99 -0.79 -5.28
CA ASP A 149 16.80 -1.60 -5.09
C ASP A 149 15.55 -0.71 -4.99
N LEU A 150 14.49 -1.05 -5.73
CA LEU A 150 13.19 -0.41 -5.62
C LEU A 150 12.24 -1.28 -4.78
N LEU A 151 11.75 -0.74 -3.67
CA LEU A 151 10.64 -1.32 -2.92
C LEU A 151 9.35 -0.64 -3.36
N VAL A 152 8.39 -1.40 -3.88
CA VAL A 152 7.07 -0.89 -4.26
C VAL A 152 6.06 -1.26 -3.19
N ALA A 153 5.38 -0.24 -2.67
CA ALA A 153 4.37 -0.35 -1.63
C ALA A 153 3.11 0.43 -2.01
N GLU A 154 2.07 0.31 -1.20
CA GLU A 154 0.80 0.98 -1.44
C GLU A 154 0.14 1.51 -0.17
N THR A 155 -0.74 2.50 -0.35
CA THR A 155 -1.72 2.90 0.65
C THR A 155 -3.02 3.32 -0.04
N ILE A 156 -4.05 2.52 0.19
CA ILE A 156 -5.40 2.77 -0.34
C ILE A 156 -6.45 2.09 0.56
N PRO A 157 -7.29 2.85 1.28
CA PRO A 157 -8.45 2.29 1.96
C PRO A 157 -9.35 1.52 0.98
N GLY A 158 -9.80 0.32 1.37
CA GLY A 158 -10.63 -0.52 0.50
C GLY A 158 -9.88 -1.40 -0.52
N GLY A 159 -8.59 -1.16 -0.73
CA GLY A 159 -7.77 -1.82 -1.74
C GLY A 159 -7.67 -3.35 -1.65
N THR A 160 -7.88 -3.96 -0.49
CA THR A 160 -7.97 -5.43 -0.41
C THR A 160 -9.23 -5.99 -1.07
N THR A 161 -10.27 -5.17 -1.30
CA THR A 161 -11.47 -5.59 -2.03
C THR A 161 -11.28 -5.50 -3.53
N THR A 162 -10.67 -4.43 -4.02
CA THR A 162 -10.29 -4.27 -5.42
C THR A 162 -9.24 -5.31 -5.83
N ALA A 163 -8.26 -5.60 -4.94
CA ALA A 163 -7.32 -6.70 -5.14
C ALA A 163 -8.01 -8.08 -5.27
N LEU A 164 -9.04 -8.35 -4.45
CA LEU A 164 -9.86 -9.57 -4.60
C LEU A 164 -10.57 -9.59 -5.95
N GLY A 165 -11.10 -8.46 -6.39
CA GLY A 165 -11.73 -8.30 -7.71
C GLY A 165 -10.77 -8.62 -8.84
N VAL A 166 -9.59 -8.02 -8.84
CA VAL A 166 -8.54 -8.25 -9.84
C VAL A 166 -8.10 -9.71 -9.87
N LEU A 167 -7.77 -10.30 -8.71
CA LEU A 167 -7.39 -11.73 -8.63
C LEU A 167 -8.50 -12.63 -9.19
N THR A 168 -9.76 -12.33 -8.86
CA THR A 168 -10.90 -13.12 -9.37
C THR A 168 -11.07 -12.95 -10.88
N ALA A 169 -10.96 -11.73 -11.41
CA ALA A 169 -11.07 -11.47 -12.85
C ALA A 169 -9.95 -12.13 -13.66
N LEU A 170 -8.73 -12.19 -13.11
CA LEU A 170 -7.58 -12.86 -13.72
C LEU A 170 -7.64 -14.39 -13.60
N GLY A 171 -8.53 -14.95 -12.76
CA GLY A 171 -8.61 -16.40 -12.51
C GLY A 171 -7.55 -16.89 -11.51
N GLU A 172 -6.94 -16.00 -10.77
CA GLU A 172 -5.97 -16.31 -9.74
C GLU A 172 -6.64 -16.69 -8.42
N ARG A 173 -5.89 -17.21 -7.44
CA ARG A 173 -6.39 -17.52 -6.11
C ARG A 173 -7.04 -16.28 -5.47
N PRO A 174 -8.35 -16.28 -5.17
CA PRO A 174 -9.06 -15.12 -4.64
C PRO A 174 -8.86 -15.01 -3.11
N ALA A 175 -7.60 -14.77 -2.69
CA ALA A 175 -7.17 -14.72 -1.30
C ALA A 175 -6.66 -13.31 -0.95
N VAL A 176 -7.29 -12.67 0.03
CA VAL A 176 -6.91 -11.32 0.49
C VAL A 176 -7.00 -11.19 2.01
N SER A 177 -6.11 -10.38 2.57
CA SER A 177 -6.10 -9.98 3.97
C SER A 177 -7.13 -8.87 4.25
N SER A 178 -7.07 -8.30 5.44
CA SER A 178 -7.86 -7.15 5.88
C SER A 178 -7.08 -6.33 6.89
N SER A 179 -7.30 -5.02 6.88
CA SER A 179 -6.87 -4.12 7.96
C SER A 179 -7.68 -4.30 9.26
N LEU A 180 -8.82 -4.97 9.19
CA LEU A 180 -9.65 -5.34 10.35
C LEU A 180 -9.13 -6.62 11.00
N PRO A 181 -9.27 -6.77 12.33
CA PRO A 181 -8.93 -8.03 13.03
C PRO A 181 -9.70 -9.24 12.46
N ALA A 182 -10.99 -9.06 12.21
CA ALA A 182 -11.81 -10.05 11.52
C ALA A 182 -11.96 -9.66 10.04
N ASN A 183 -11.47 -10.49 9.15
CA ASN A 183 -11.56 -10.24 7.71
C ASN A 183 -13.00 -10.39 7.20
N PRO A 184 -13.64 -9.35 6.66
CA PRO A 184 -15.02 -9.40 6.17
C PRO A 184 -15.14 -10.06 4.79
N LEU A 185 -14.53 -11.25 4.61
CA LEU A 185 -14.47 -11.94 3.31
C LEU A 185 -15.83 -12.14 2.65
N ARG A 186 -16.88 -12.41 3.44
CA ARG A 186 -18.23 -12.57 2.89
C ARG A 186 -18.72 -11.30 2.20
N THR A 187 -18.52 -10.15 2.85
CA THR A 187 -18.88 -8.84 2.28
C THR A 187 -18.03 -8.53 1.06
N LYS A 188 -16.73 -8.72 1.14
CA LYS A 188 -15.82 -8.50 0.01
C LYS A 188 -16.20 -9.34 -1.21
N ARG A 189 -16.49 -10.63 -1.02
CA ARG A 189 -16.92 -11.53 -2.11
C ARG A 189 -18.24 -11.09 -2.74
N ALA A 190 -19.22 -10.71 -1.94
CA ALA A 190 -20.50 -10.21 -2.47
C ALA A 190 -20.30 -8.94 -3.32
N VAL A 191 -19.47 -7.99 -2.83
CA VAL A 191 -19.13 -6.76 -3.55
C VAL A 191 -18.40 -7.08 -4.87
N VAL A 192 -17.47 -8.03 -4.87
CA VAL A 192 -16.75 -8.46 -6.08
C VAL A 192 -17.68 -9.16 -7.07
N GLU A 193 -18.62 -9.99 -6.60
CA GLU A 193 -19.65 -10.62 -7.46
C GLU A 193 -20.53 -9.56 -8.14
N GLU A 194 -20.94 -8.51 -7.41
CA GLU A 194 -21.69 -7.38 -7.97
C GLU A 194 -20.86 -6.64 -9.03
N GLY A 195 -19.58 -6.37 -8.75
CA GLY A 195 -18.66 -5.70 -9.69
C GLY A 195 -18.41 -6.50 -10.96
N LEU A 196 -18.14 -7.80 -10.85
CA LEU A 196 -17.99 -8.69 -12.01
C LEU A 196 -19.25 -8.65 -12.90
N ALA A 197 -20.41 -8.73 -12.28
CA ALA A 197 -21.68 -8.65 -12.99
C ALA A 197 -21.89 -7.30 -13.69
N ALA A 198 -21.52 -6.18 -13.04
CA ALA A 198 -21.62 -4.84 -13.60
C ALA A 198 -20.63 -4.62 -14.78
N GLY A 199 -19.40 -5.15 -14.67
CA GLY A 199 -18.39 -5.13 -15.74
C GLY A 199 -18.62 -6.17 -16.84
N GLY A 200 -19.64 -7.04 -16.70
CA GLY A 200 -19.92 -8.11 -17.66
C GLY A 200 -18.87 -9.23 -17.69
N LEU A 201 -18.19 -9.48 -16.56
CA LEU A 201 -17.16 -10.50 -16.42
C LEU A 201 -17.65 -11.70 -15.60
N ALA A 202 -17.07 -12.85 -15.89
CA ALA A 202 -16.99 -13.99 -14.98
C ALA A 202 -15.56 -14.13 -14.43
N ALA A 203 -15.41 -14.98 -13.42
CA ALA A 203 -14.08 -15.28 -12.87
C ALA A 203 -13.17 -15.88 -13.96
N GLY A 204 -11.99 -15.31 -14.13
CA GLY A 204 -10.99 -15.72 -15.12
C GLY A 204 -11.16 -15.13 -16.52
N ASP A 205 -12.19 -14.36 -16.79
CA ASP A 205 -12.43 -13.80 -18.14
C ASP A 205 -11.36 -12.79 -18.56
N ALA A 206 -10.69 -12.13 -17.62
CA ALA A 206 -9.58 -11.23 -17.88
C ALA A 206 -8.19 -11.89 -17.84
N ALA A 207 -8.12 -13.24 -17.85
CA ALA A 207 -6.85 -13.95 -17.87
C ALA A 207 -6.03 -13.58 -19.12
N GLY A 208 -4.80 -13.07 -18.89
CA GLY A 208 -3.92 -12.56 -19.98
C GLY A 208 -4.21 -11.12 -20.40
N ASP A 209 -5.21 -10.47 -19.83
CA ASP A 209 -5.51 -9.06 -20.05
C ASP A 209 -5.54 -8.28 -18.71
N PRO A 210 -4.34 -7.93 -18.17
CA PRO A 210 -4.25 -7.24 -16.89
C PRO A 210 -4.86 -5.82 -16.92
N LEU A 211 -4.90 -5.17 -18.09
CA LEU A 211 -5.47 -3.83 -18.20
C LEU A 211 -6.99 -3.85 -18.12
N ASP A 212 -7.61 -4.89 -18.66
CA ASP A 212 -9.07 -5.08 -18.54
C ASP A 212 -9.44 -5.46 -17.08
N ALA A 213 -8.66 -6.33 -16.43
CA ALA A 213 -8.83 -6.63 -15.01
C ALA A 213 -8.74 -5.36 -14.14
N LEU A 214 -7.77 -4.47 -14.41
CA LEU A 214 -7.61 -3.19 -13.73
C LEU A 214 -8.78 -2.25 -13.97
N ARG A 215 -9.19 -2.09 -15.24
CA ARG A 215 -10.27 -1.18 -15.63
C ARG A 215 -11.60 -1.54 -14.99
N LEU A 216 -11.92 -2.84 -14.93
CA LEU A 216 -13.23 -3.34 -14.54
C LEU A 216 -13.33 -3.73 -13.05
N MET A 217 -12.22 -4.10 -12.39
CA MET A 217 -12.23 -4.62 -11.04
C MET A 217 -11.17 -4.02 -10.12
N GLY A 218 -10.28 -3.17 -10.66
CA GLY A 218 -9.15 -2.62 -9.95
C GLY A 218 -9.39 -1.31 -9.23
N ASP A 219 -8.29 -0.67 -8.91
CA ASP A 219 -8.19 0.70 -8.44
C ASP A 219 -6.96 1.38 -9.06
N PRO A 220 -6.85 2.71 -9.02
CA PRO A 220 -5.74 3.41 -9.67
C PRO A 220 -4.38 3.13 -9.02
N VAL A 221 -4.34 2.73 -7.74
CA VAL A 221 -3.10 2.35 -7.05
C VAL A 221 -2.57 1.02 -7.57
N LEU A 222 -3.45 0.02 -7.78
CA LEU A 222 -3.07 -1.25 -8.41
C LEU A 222 -2.55 -1.03 -9.83
N ALA A 223 -3.19 -0.11 -10.60
CA ALA A 223 -2.75 0.22 -11.95
C ALA A 223 -1.35 0.86 -11.97
N ALA A 224 -1.11 1.85 -11.11
CA ALA A 224 0.18 2.52 -11.02
C ALA A 224 1.28 1.59 -10.47
N ALA A 225 0.98 0.81 -9.42
CA ALA A 225 1.94 -0.12 -8.83
C ALA A 225 2.34 -1.23 -9.83
N ALA A 226 1.37 -1.78 -10.57
CA ALA A 226 1.66 -2.78 -11.60
C ALA A 226 2.52 -2.20 -12.74
N GLY A 227 2.22 -1.00 -13.22
CA GLY A 227 3.03 -0.29 -14.20
C GLY A 227 4.46 -0.07 -13.73
N LEU A 228 4.64 0.39 -12.48
CA LEU A 228 5.96 0.60 -11.88
C LEU A 228 6.76 -0.70 -11.79
N VAL A 229 6.14 -1.79 -11.35
CA VAL A 229 6.80 -3.11 -11.25
C VAL A 229 7.22 -3.64 -12.62
N VAL A 230 6.33 -3.58 -13.62
CA VAL A 230 6.64 -4.00 -14.99
C VAL A 230 7.78 -3.16 -15.55
N GLY A 231 7.70 -1.84 -15.40
CA GLY A 231 8.73 -0.91 -15.86
C GLY A 231 10.09 -1.12 -15.20
N ALA A 232 10.13 -1.47 -13.91
CA ALA A 232 11.35 -1.80 -13.19
C ALA A 232 11.99 -3.10 -13.73
N VAL A 233 11.18 -4.15 -13.91
CA VAL A 233 11.66 -5.43 -14.47
C VAL A 233 12.24 -5.27 -15.87
N GLU A 234 11.56 -4.51 -16.75
CA GLU A 234 12.02 -4.25 -18.11
C GLU A 234 13.34 -3.49 -18.18
N ARG A 235 13.60 -2.63 -17.18
CA ARG A 235 14.85 -1.87 -17.07
C ARG A 235 15.94 -2.59 -16.31
N GLY A 236 15.68 -3.82 -15.84
CA GLY A 236 16.64 -4.59 -15.05
C GLY A 236 16.78 -4.11 -13.60
N VAL A 237 15.96 -3.15 -13.15
CA VAL A 237 15.97 -2.67 -11.76
C VAL A 237 15.51 -3.77 -10.82
N PRO A 238 16.28 -4.09 -9.77
CA PRO A 238 15.80 -4.99 -8.72
C PRO A 238 14.56 -4.40 -8.04
N VAL A 239 13.47 -5.17 -8.00
CA VAL A 239 12.22 -4.73 -7.41
C VAL A 239 11.73 -5.73 -6.37
N THR A 240 11.32 -5.24 -5.21
CA THR A 240 10.67 -5.99 -4.14
C THR A 240 9.29 -5.43 -3.88
N LEU A 241 8.30 -6.29 -3.84
CA LEU A 241 6.94 -5.95 -3.45
C LEU A 241 6.89 -5.85 -1.92
N ALA A 242 6.65 -4.65 -1.39
CA ALA A 242 6.65 -4.37 0.04
C ALA A 242 5.21 -4.20 0.53
N GLY A 243 4.57 -5.29 0.97
CA GLY A 243 3.17 -5.26 1.38
C GLY A 243 2.54 -6.64 1.49
N GLY A 244 1.21 -6.68 1.54
CA GLY A 244 0.44 -7.91 1.70
C GLY A 244 -0.19 -8.40 0.40
N THR A 245 -1.45 -8.83 0.50
CA THR A 245 -2.21 -9.41 -0.60
C THR A 245 -2.51 -8.43 -1.75
N GLN A 246 -2.50 -7.12 -1.51
CA GLN A 246 -2.60 -6.11 -2.58
C GLN A 246 -1.36 -6.16 -3.48
N LEU A 247 -0.16 -6.25 -2.90
CA LEU A 247 1.08 -6.40 -3.68
C LEU A 247 1.17 -7.78 -4.34
N ALA A 248 0.55 -8.81 -3.79
CA ALA A 248 0.39 -10.09 -4.49
C ALA A 248 -0.53 -9.94 -5.72
N ALA A 249 -1.60 -9.14 -5.65
CA ALA A 249 -2.43 -8.80 -6.81
C ALA A 249 -1.65 -7.99 -7.86
N VAL A 250 -0.77 -7.07 -7.44
CA VAL A 250 0.19 -6.39 -8.34
C VAL A 250 1.10 -7.39 -9.04
N ALA A 251 1.60 -8.41 -8.32
CA ALA A 251 2.39 -9.48 -8.92
C ALA A 251 1.58 -10.29 -9.95
N ALA A 252 0.32 -10.61 -9.67
CA ALA A 252 -0.57 -11.28 -10.62
C ALA A 252 -0.73 -10.44 -11.89
N LEU A 253 -1.02 -9.15 -11.77
CA LEU A 253 -1.09 -8.22 -12.90
C LEU A 253 0.21 -8.21 -13.72
N ALA A 254 1.37 -8.16 -13.05
CA ALA A 254 2.67 -8.21 -13.71
C ALA A 254 2.89 -9.55 -14.45
N ARG A 255 2.47 -10.69 -13.87
CA ARG A 255 2.49 -12.01 -14.53
C ARG A 255 1.67 -12.01 -15.80
N HIS A 256 0.43 -11.52 -15.73
CA HIS A 256 -0.45 -11.42 -16.90
C HIS A 256 0.02 -10.39 -17.92
N ALA A 257 0.86 -9.42 -17.53
CA ALA A 257 1.60 -8.52 -18.42
C ALA A 257 2.89 -9.13 -19.01
N GLY A 258 3.20 -10.40 -18.70
CA GLY A 258 4.35 -11.11 -19.27
C GLY A 258 5.63 -11.10 -18.43
N VAL A 259 5.59 -10.67 -17.19
CA VAL A 259 6.75 -10.73 -16.29
C VAL A 259 6.98 -12.17 -15.84
N GLU A 260 8.06 -12.81 -16.29
CA GLU A 260 8.43 -14.20 -15.91
C GLU A 260 9.40 -14.24 -14.71
N ARG A 261 10.12 -13.14 -14.45
CA ARG A 261 11.08 -13.05 -13.36
C ARG A 261 10.41 -13.29 -12.01
N ARG A 262 11.03 -14.13 -11.15
CA ARG A 262 10.56 -14.31 -9.77
C ARG A 262 10.69 -13.01 -8.99
N LEU A 263 9.58 -12.56 -8.38
CA LEU A 263 9.52 -11.32 -7.62
C LEU A 263 9.55 -11.64 -6.11
N PRO A 264 10.35 -10.92 -5.31
CA PRO A 264 10.25 -10.96 -3.86
C PRO A 264 8.98 -10.26 -3.37
N LEU A 265 8.30 -10.87 -2.38
CA LEU A 265 7.20 -10.25 -1.63
C LEU A 265 7.61 -10.20 -0.16
N ALA A 266 7.86 -9.01 0.36
CA ALA A 266 8.19 -8.74 1.75
C ALA A 266 6.94 -8.25 2.50
N THR A 267 6.50 -9.02 3.50
CA THR A 267 5.28 -8.75 4.27
C THR A 267 5.52 -8.92 5.76
N THR A 268 4.49 -8.74 6.57
CA THR A 268 4.53 -8.98 8.00
C THR A 268 4.09 -10.40 8.36
N SER A 269 4.53 -10.90 9.52
CA SER A 269 3.98 -12.14 10.08
C SER A 269 2.47 -12.05 10.30
N PHE A 270 1.92 -10.86 10.58
CA PHE A 270 0.48 -10.65 10.75
C PHE A 270 -0.35 -11.00 9.51
N VAL A 271 0.22 -10.84 8.31
CA VAL A 271 -0.42 -11.27 7.05
C VAL A 271 -0.07 -12.72 6.74
N ALA A 272 1.18 -13.12 6.95
CA ALA A 272 1.63 -14.48 6.64
C ALA A 272 0.93 -15.53 7.49
N ASP A 273 0.65 -15.23 8.76
CA ASP A 273 -0.01 -16.10 9.72
C ASP A 273 -1.54 -15.97 9.73
N ASP A 274 -2.11 -15.04 8.91
CA ASP A 274 -3.56 -14.89 8.80
C ASP A 274 -4.16 -15.98 7.91
N PRO A 275 -4.86 -16.98 8.48
CA PRO A 275 -5.40 -18.08 7.69
C PRO A 275 -6.50 -17.62 6.71
N SER A 276 -7.07 -16.43 6.92
CA SER A 276 -8.07 -15.88 6.00
C SER A 276 -7.45 -15.25 4.75
N ALA A 277 -6.16 -14.88 4.81
CA ALA A 277 -5.43 -14.27 3.72
C ALA A 277 -4.80 -15.28 2.76
N ASP A 278 -4.40 -16.46 3.26
CA ASP A 278 -3.73 -17.54 2.51
C ASP A 278 -2.61 -17.04 1.58
N VAL A 279 -1.86 -16.03 2.06
CA VAL A 279 -0.86 -15.32 1.25
C VAL A 279 0.28 -16.24 0.79
N SER A 280 0.60 -17.26 1.60
CA SER A 280 1.65 -18.24 1.25
C SER A 280 1.26 -19.05 0.02
N ALA A 281 0.04 -19.56 -0.03
CA ALA A 281 -0.43 -20.31 -1.20
C ALA A 281 -0.59 -19.39 -2.42
N LEU A 282 -1.04 -18.15 -2.25
CA LEU A 282 -1.10 -17.17 -3.34
C LEU A 282 0.33 -16.85 -3.86
N ALA A 283 1.31 -16.69 -2.97
CA ALA A 283 2.69 -16.46 -3.37
C ALA A 283 3.29 -17.65 -4.14
N ASP A 284 2.99 -18.88 -3.71
CA ASP A 284 3.41 -20.10 -4.41
C ASP A 284 2.80 -20.19 -5.80
N ASP A 285 1.49 -19.96 -5.95
CA ASP A 285 0.78 -19.97 -7.23
C ASP A 285 1.37 -18.93 -8.21
N LEU A 286 1.73 -17.75 -7.71
CA LEU A 286 2.33 -16.67 -8.50
C LEU A 286 3.86 -16.79 -8.66
N GLY A 287 4.49 -17.82 -8.08
CA GLY A 287 5.94 -18.00 -8.14
C GLY A 287 6.73 -16.86 -7.46
N LEU A 288 6.23 -16.31 -6.35
CA LEU A 288 6.91 -15.28 -5.58
C LEU A 288 7.91 -15.90 -4.58
N THR A 289 8.83 -15.06 -4.10
CA THR A 289 9.67 -15.39 -2.94
C THR A 289 9.12 -14.63 -1.76
N LEU A 290 8.34 -15.32 -0.91
CA LEU A 290 7.73 -14.72 0.28
C LEU A 290 8.76 -14.60 1.40
N ALA A 291 8.88 -13.40 1.97
CA ALA A 291 9.61 -13.10 3.19
C ALA A 291 8.66 -12.41 4.17
N ALA A 292 8.50 -12.99 5.36
CA ALA A 292 7.65 -12.44 6.40
C ALA A 292 8.49 -12.08 7.63
N THR A 293 8.40 -10.80 8.06
CA THR A 293 9.10 -10.31 9.24
C THR A 293 8.13 -10.21 10.42
N ASP A 294 8.53 -10.74 11.57
CA ASP A 294 7.83 -10.55 12.83
C ASP A 294 8.42 -9.35 13.58
N PRO A 295 7.68 -8.22 13.73
CA PRO A 295 8.15 -7.08 14.49
C PRO A 295 8.15 -7.31 16.02
N ALA A 296 7.71 -8.47 16.47
CA ALA A 296 7.58 -8.87 17.87
C ALA A 296 6.77 -7.83 18.70
N PHE A 297 5.73 -7.24 18.14
CA PHE A 297 4.91 -6.22 18.80
C PHE A 297 4.18 -6.74 20.03
N GLY A 298 3.92 -8.06 20.10
CA GLY A 298 3.36 -8.72 21.27
C GLY A 298 4.26 -8.69 22.53
N GLU A 299 5.54 -8.31 22.39
CA GLU A 299 6.47 -8.16 23.51
C GLU A 299 6.42 -6.75 24.15
N SER A 300 5.58 -5.85 23.63
CA SER A 300 5.46 -4.48 24.12
C SER A 300 4.11 -4.26 24.81
N ASP A 301 4.12 -3.56 25.94
CA ASP A 301 2.91 -3.13 26.66
C ASP A 301 2.29 -1.85 26.05
N HIS A 302 2.89 -1.26 25.02
CA HIS A 302 2.39 -0.04 24.41
C HIS A 302 1.10 -0.30 23.62
N SER A 303 0.08 0.57 23.80
CA SER A 303 -1.27 0.37 23.26
C SER A 303 -1.33 0.21 21.74
N ALA A 304 -0.49 0.95 20.98
CA ALA A 304 -0.41 0.84 19.54
C ALA A 304 0.07 -0.54 19.10
N MET A 305 1.13 -1.06 19.72
CA MET A 305 1.66 -2.38 19.40
C MET A 305 0.72 -3.48 19.79
N ALA A 306 0.01 -3.33 20.91
CA ALA A 306 -1.06 -4.25 21.31
C ALA A 306 -2.19 -4.29 20.28
N ALA A 307 -2.49 -3.18 19.58
CA ALA A 307 -3.48 -3.14 18.51
C ALA A 307 -3.02 -3.91 17.26
N TYR A 308 -1.80 -3.68 16.80
CA TYR A 308 -1.20 -4.47 15.70
C TYR A 308 -1.17 -5.97 16.02
N ALA A 309 -0.74 -6.34 17.24
CA ALA A 309 -0.67 -7.73 17.70
C ALA A 309 -2.05 -8.41 17.74
N ARG A 310 -3.15 -7.65 17.88
CA ARG A 310 -4.53 -8.18 17.75
C ARG A 310 -4.99 -8.33 16.31
N GLY A 311 -4.14 -8.03 15.31
CA GLY A 311 -4.44 -8.16 13.90
C GLY A 311 -5.11 -6.94 13.27
N GLU A 312 -4.93 -5.75 13.85
CA GLU A 312 -5.31 -4.49 13.20
C GLU A 312 -4.17 -3.98 12.33
N ALA A 313 -4.51 -3.31 11.21
CA ALA A 313 -3.53 -2.70 10.31
C ALA A 313 -2.32 -3.62 10.01
N LYS A 314 -2.61 -4.88 9.64
CA LYS A 314 -1.63 -5.97 9.48
C LYS A 314 -0.52 -5.66 8.49
N GLU A 315 -0.78 -4.79 7.52
CA GLU A 315 0.13 -4.35 6.48
C GLU A 315 -0.37 -3.03 5.88
N GLY A 316 0.46 -2.41 5.06
CA GLY A 316 0.24 -1.16 4.34
C GLY A 316 1.46 -0.24 4.42
N VAL A 317 1.55 0.70 3.50
CA VAL A 317 2.61 1.71 3.45
C VAL A 317 4.02 1.11 3.45
N GLY A 318 4.15 -0.15 2.99
CA GLY A 318 5.43 -0.84 2.91
C GLY A 318 6.00 -1.34 4.24
N MET A 319 5.16 -1.51 5.26
CA MET A 319 5.59 -1.93 6.60
C MET A 319 6.45 -3.20 6.56
N GLY A 320 6.01 -4.26 5.85
CA GLY A 320 6.74 -5.52 5.77
C GLY A 320 8.09 -5.37 5.07
N GLY A 321 8.16 -4.59 4.00
CA GLY A 321 9.42 -4.29 3.31
C GLY A 321 10.38 -3.47 4.18
N ALA A 322 9.89 -2.47 4.89
CA ALA A 322 10.68 -1.68 5.83
C ALA A 322 11.24 -2.55 6.96
N LEU A 323 10.40 -3.42 7.56
CA LEU A 323 10.84 -4.36 8.60
C LEU A 323 11.92 -5.32 8.08
N ALA A 324 11.78 -5.85 6.86
CA ALA A 324 12.81 -6.68 6.24
C ALA A 324 14.12 -5.91 6.01
N LEU A 325 14.06 -4.61 5.69
CA LEU A 325 15.24 -3.74 5.64
C LEU A 325 15.90 -3.57 7.01
N SER A 326 15.11 -3.42 8.09
CA SER A 326 15.66 -3.29 9.44
C SER A 326 16.40 -4.55 9.88
N GLU A 327 15.85 -5.74 9.57
CA GLU A 327 16.54 -7.02 9.82
C GLU A 327 17.85 -7.13 9.03
N ARG A 328 17.84 -6.81 7.72
CA ARG A 328 19.07 -6.80 6.89
C ARG A 328 20.12 -5.83 7.42
N ALA A 329 19.71 -4.70 7.97
CA ALA A 329 20.58 -3.70 8.57
C ALA A 329 21.07 -4.09 9.97
N GLY A 330 20.58 -5.20 10.55
CA GLY A 330 20.92 -5.64 11.88
C GLY A 330 20.32 -4.78 12.99
N VAL A 331 19.25 -4.04 12.75
CA VAL A 331 18.56 -3.24 13.74
C VAL A 331 17.72 -4.19 14.63
N PRO A 332 17.92 -4.15 15.98
CA PRO A 332 17.14 -4.98 16.88
C PRO A 332 15.64 -4.64 16.83
N ALA A 333 14.77 -5.64 16.88
CA ALA A 333 13.31 -5.43 16.91
C ALA A 333 12.87 -4.54 18.10
N GLY A 334 13.58 -4.59 19.21
CA GLY A 334 13.37 -3.69 20.35
C GLY A 334 13.50 -2.21 19.98
N ASP A 335 14.56 -1.85 19.25
CA ASP A 335 14.79 -0.46 18.81
C ASP A 335 13.69 0.02 17.86
N VAL A 336 13.19 -0.88 16.99
CA VAL A 336 12.04 -0.58 16.12
C VAL A 336 10.79 -0.32 16.97
N ARG A 337 10.50 -1.19 17.94
CA ARG A 337 9.35 -1.01 18.86
C ARG A 337 9.42 0.30 19.62
N ASP A 338 10.57 0.61 20.20
CA ASP A 338 10.77 1.86 20.95
C ASP A 338 10.57 3.09 20.05
N ARG A 339 11.03 3.00 18.81
CA ARG A 339 10.83 4.10 17.85
C ARG A 339 9.39 4.25 17.42
N VAL A 340 8.67 3.15 17.17
CA VAL A 340 7.23 3.15 16.86
C VAL A 340 6.44 3.76 18.02
N ALA A 341 6.75 3.38 19.27
CA ALA A 341 6.11 3.94 20.47
C ALA A 341 6.30 5.46 20.55
N ALA A 342 7.56 5.93 20.45
CA ALA A 342 7.89 7.34 20.54
C ALA A 342 7.21 8.19 19.42
N LEU A 343 7.12 7.66 18.19
CA LEU A 343 6.43 8.32 17.09
C LEU A 343 4.93 8.38 17.33
N THR A 344 4.33 7.27 17.78
CA THR A 344 2.90 7.21 18.09
C THR A 344 2.52 8.21 19.17
N ASP A 345 3.26 8.24 20.28
CA ASP A 345 2.99 9.15 21.39
C ASP A 345 3.05 10.62 20.94
N ARG A 346 4.05 10.96 20.12
CA ARG A 346 4.16 12.31 19.56
C ARG A 346 2.96 12.68 18.69
N LEU A 347 2.57 11.80 17.77
CA LEU A 347 1.43 12.05 16.87
C LEU A 347 0.11 12.16 17.61
N LEU A 348 -0.12 11.35 18.65
CA LEU A 348 -1.33 11.44 19.47
C LEU A 348 -1.36 12.72 20.32
N ALA A 349 -0.24 13.15 20.89
CA ALA A 349 -0.13 14.39 21.61
C ALA A 349 -0.39 15.63 20.73
N GLU A 350 0.11 15.63 19.49
CA GLU A 350 -0.16 16.70 18.51
C GLU A 350 -1.64 16.75 18.14
N ARG A 351 -2.30 15.61 17.98
CA ARG A 351 -3.75 15.52 17.73
C ARG A 351 -4.58 16.11 18.87
N GLU A 352 -4.24 15.78 20.12
CA GLU A 352 -4.93 16.31 21.30
C GLU A 352 -4.78 17.85 21.40
N ALA A 353 -3.57 18.35 21.16
CA ALA A 353 -3.28 19.79 21.17
C ALA A 353 -4.03 20.55 20.06
N GLY A 354 -4.12 19.99 18.84
CA GLY A 354 -4.87 20.55 17.72
C GLY A 354 -6.39 20.56 17.95
N GLY A 355 -6.94 19.50 18.53
CA GLY A 355 -8.36 19.39 18.88
C GLY A 355 -8.82 20.40 19.96
N ALA A 356 -7.93 20.79 20.88
CA ALA A 356 -8.22 21.75 21.93
C ALA A 356 -8.32 23.21 21.42
N THR A 357 -7.72 23.52 20.27
CA THR A 357 -7.74 24.88 19.68
C THR A 357 -8.94 25.15 18.77
N GLY A 358 -9.64 24.08 18.30
CA GLY A 358 -10.82 24.18 17.41
C GLY A 358 -12.17 24.41 18.12
N GLY A 359 -12.22 24.39 19.43
CA GLY A 359 -13.45 24.40 20.25
C GLY A 359 -13.81 25.72 20.93
N ALA A 360 -13.64 26.88 20.28
CA ALA A 360 -14.25 28.12 20.79
C ALA A 360 -15.60 28.35 20.09
N PRO A 361 -16.73 28.34 20.80
CA PRO A 361 -18.02 28.65 20.19
C PRO A 361 -18.07 30.12 19.82
N ARG A 362 -18.49 30.44 18.59
CA ARG A 362 -18.99 31.77 18.20
C ARG A 362 -20.46 31.86 18.46
#